data_e50b0ff00f83cca94c79ca1c574d8020
#
_entry.id   e50b0ff00f83cca94c79ca1c574d8020
#
_cell.length_a   1.000
_cell.length_b   1.000
_cell.length_c   1.000
_cell.angle_alpha   90.00
_cell.angle_beta   90.00
_cell.angle_gamma   90.00
#
_symmetry.space_group_name_H-M   'P 1'
#
loop_
_entity.id
_entity.type
_entity.pdbx_description
1 polymer ?
#
loop_
_entity_poly.entity_id
_entity_poly.type
_entity_poly.pdbx_seq_one_letter_code
_entity_poly.pdbx_strand_id
1 'polypeptide(L)'
;VILRRITRPLAALTTRLERFAETRSLDGQLAPEGPVDVRRLIDAHNAMEARISALLDEKDVMLGAIGHDLKTPLAALRVRIEAVEDDAERGRMAKVIEDINRSLDDILSLARVGRPSDPLEMTELSALVADVADEFEDMGEDVTLGDTARIVLPVRATWLRRAMRNLVSNAL
;
A
#
# COMPACT_ATOMS: atom_id res chain seq x y z
N VAL A 1 -35.96 7.06 28.26
CA VAL A 1 -36.16 7.17 26.80
C VAL A 1 -35.31 8.28 26.21
N ILE A 2 -35.27 9.48 26.79
CA ILE A 2 -34.53 10.65 26.27
C ILE A 2 -33.02 10.37 26.27
N LEU A 3 -32.47 9.81 27.34
CA LEU A 3 -31.03 9.51 27.46
C LEU A 3 -30.55 8.55 26.36
N ARG A 4 -31.31 7.52 26.03
CA ARG A 4 -30.98 6.57 24.94
C ARG A 4 -30.95 7.22 23.56
N ARG A 5 -31.75 8.27 23.32
CA ARG A 5 -31.73 9.01 22.04
C ARG A 5 -30.47 9.86 21.84
N ILE A 6 -29.70 10.10 22.89
CA ILE A 6 -28.43 10.81 22.84
C ILE A 6 -27.26 9.84 22.92
N THR A 7 -27.28 8.91 23.88
CA THR A 7 -26.15 8.03 24.16
C THR A 7 -25.88 7.02 23.04
N ARG A 8 -26.93 6.48 22.40
CA ARG A 8 -26.75 5.49 21.32
C ARG A 8 -26.07 6.06 20.07
N PRO A 9 -26.50 7.20 19.51
CA PRO A 9 -25.81 7.81 18.37
C PRO A 9 -24.38 8.25 18.70
N LEU A 10 -24.13 8.75 19.93
CA LEU A 10 -22.79 9.13 20.36
C LEU A 10 -21.87 7.90 20.50
N ALA A 11 -22.35 6.80 21.05
CA ALA A 11 -21.60 5.55 21.11
C ALA A 11 -21.26 5.02 19.70
N ALA A 12 -22.23 5.07 18.78
CA ALA A 12 -22.00 4.70 17.39
C ALA A 12 -20.95 5.59 16.73
N LEU A 13 -21.00 6.91 16.99
CA LEU A 13 -20.01 7.86 16.49
C LEU A 13 -18.61 7.57 17.08
N THR A 14 -18.51 7.29 18.38
CA THR A 14 -17.22 6.94 19.02
C THR A 14 -16.62 5.69 18.39
N THR A 15 -17.40 4.60 18.28
CA THR A 15 -16.94 3.36 17.65
C THR A 15 -16.50 3.59 16.19
N ARG A 16 -17.22 4.46 15.48
CA ARG A 16 -16.87 4.83 14.11
C ARG A 16 -15.55 5.59 14.03
N LEU A 17 -15.34 6.58 14.92
CA LEU A 17 -14.10 7.34 15.02
C LEU A 17 -12.90 6.44 15.31
N GLU A 18 -13.04 5.53 16.28
CA GLU A 18 -12.00 4.56 16.64
C GLU A 18 -11.64 3.68 15.42
N ARG A 19 -12.65 3.11 14.76
CA ARG A 19 -12.45 2.29 13.56
C ARG A 19 -11.82 3.08 12.42
N PHE A 20 -12.27 4.30 12.16
CA PHE A 20 -11.69 5.13 11.11
C PHE A 20 -10.23 5.50 11.42
N ALA A 21 -9.89 5.76 12.68
CA ALA A 21 -8.51 6.02 13.10
C ALA A 21 -7.59 4.81 12.87
N GLU A 22 -8.09 3.59 13.07
CA GLU A 22 -7.33 2.35 12.90
C GLU A 22 -7.24 1.90 11.43
N THR A 23 -8.36 1.90 10.73
CA THR A 23 -8.46 1.27 9.41
C THR A 23 -8.49 2.26 8.26
N ARG A 24 -8.83 3.53 8.52
CA ARG A 24 -9.12 4.57 7.51
C ARG A 24 -10.15 4.11 6.46
N SER A 25 -10.95 3.09 6.80
CA SER A 25 -11.99 2.55 5.93
C SER A 25 -13.28 3.35 6.09
N LEU A 26 -13.90 3.66 4.96
CA LEU A 26 -15.23 4.28 4.91
C LEU A 26 -16.29 3.16 4.78
N ASP A 27 -16.73 2.60 5.91
CA ASP A 27 -17.80 1.58 5.94
C ASP A 27 -19.21 2.20 5.83
N GLY A 28 -19.41 3.15 4.93
CA GLY A 28 -20.65 3.89 4.77
C GLY A 28 -20.75 5.09 5.70
N GLN A 29 -21.80 5.89 5.55
CA GLN A 29 -22.08 7.04 6.39
C GLN A 29 -22.90 6.65 7.60
N LEU A 30 -22.65 7.31 8.74
CA LEU A 30 -23.52 7.19 9.92
C LEU A 30 -24.83 7.92 9.65
N ALA A 31 -25.95 7.24 9.93
CA ALA A 31 -27.26 7.89 9.87
C ALA A 31 -27.37 9.02 10.92
N PRO A 32 -27.76 10.24 10.55
CA PRO A 32 -27.89 11.35 11.48
C PRO A 32 -29.12 11.17 12.36
N GLU A 33 -28.97 10.44 13.46
CA GLU A 33 -30.00 10.16 14.43
C GLU A 33 -29.86 11.00 15.70
N GLY A 34 -30.98 11.19 16.45
CA GLY A 34 -30.97 11.87 17.72
C GLY A 34 -31.43 13.34 17.68
N PRO A 35 -31.15 14.12 18.75
CA PRO A 35 -31.41 15.55 18.80
C PRO A 35 -30.67 16.34 17.73
N VAL A 36 -31.12 17.57 17.46
CA VAL A 36 -30.56 18.41 16.38
C VAL A 36 -29.05 18.56 16.47
N ASP A 37 -28.49 18.77 17.66
CA ASP A 37 -27.05 18.97 17.84
C ASP A 37 -26.27 17.68 17.60
N VAL A 38 -26.82 16.51 17.97
CA VAL A 38 -26.20 15.21 17.70
C VAL A 38 -26.22 14.91 16.21
N ARG A 39 -27.32 15.19 15.51
CA ARG A 39 -27.40 15.03 14.05
C ARG A 39 -26.39 15.92 13.34
N ARG A 40 -26.28 17.20 13.74
CA ARG A 40 -25.26 18.12 13.19
C ARG A 40 -23.85 17.62 13.39
N LEU A 41 -23.56 17.02 14.56
CA LEU A 41 -22.24 16.44 14.84
C LEU A 41 -21.97 15.26 13.92
N ILE A 42 -22.93 14.36 13.71
CA ILE A 42 -22.79 13.21 12.80
C ILE A 42 -22.60 13.69 11.36
N ASP A 43 -23.37 14.68 10.90
CA ASP A 43 -23.25 15.25 9.56
C ASP A 43 -21.85 15.87 9.34
N ALA A 44 -21.37 16.64 10.33
CA ALA A 44 -20.02 17.24 10.29
C ALA A 44 -18.92 16.16 10.25
N HIS A 45 -19.08 15.09 11.04
CA HIS A 45 -18.18 13.96 11.03
C HIS A 45 -18.16 13.24 9.67
N ASN A 46 -19.33 12.92 9.11
CA ASN A 46 -19.43 12.30 7.79
C ASN A 46 -18.77 13.16 6.69
N ALA A 47 -18.98 14.47 6.74
CA ALA A 47 -18.34 15.41 5.82
C ALA A 47 -16.81 15.43 5.99
N MET A 48 -16.32 15.36 7.21
CA MET A 48 -14.88 15.28 7.50
C MET A 48 -14.27 13.97 6.97
N GLU A 49 -14.90 12.81 7.25
CA GLU A 49 -14.46 11.52 6.72
C GLU A 49 -14.39 11.53 5.19
N ALA A 50 -15.44 12.03 4.53
CA ALA A 50 -15.48 12.14 3.07
C ALA A 50 -14.35 13.04 2.53
N ARG A 51 -14.07 14.16 3.22
CA ARG A 51 -12.98 15.07 2.83
C ARG A 51 -11.61 14.43 2.98
N ILE A 52 -11.38 13.71 4.09
CA ILE A 52 -10.10 13.00 4.32
C ILE A 52 -9.91 11.92 3.25
N SER A 53 -10.94 11.15 2.93
CA SER A 53 -10.87 10.15 1.86
C SER A 53 -10.52 10.78 0.53
N ALA A 54 -11.20 11.85 0.14
CA ALA A 54 -10.92 12.54 -1.11
C ALA A 54 -9.47 13.05 -1.20
N LEU A 55 -8.92 13.58 -0.09
CA LEU A 55 -7.53 14.02 -0.04
C LEU A 55 -6.54 12.84 -0.16
N LEU A 56 -6.87 11.69 0.41
CA LEU A 56 -6.05 10.49 0.28
C LEU A 56 -6.10 9.94 -1.16
N ASP A 57 -7.28 9.96 -1.81
CA ASP A 57 -7.43 9.58 -3.21
C ASP A 57 -6.62 10.50 -4.14
N GLU A 58 -6.73 11.81 -3.95
CA GLU A 58 -5.97 12.80 -4.71
C GLU A 58 -4.46 12.60 -4.55
N LYS A 59 -3.99 12.38 -3.32
CA LYS A 59 -2.58 12.05 -3.02
C LYS A 59 -2.11 10.81 -3.78
N ASP A 60 -2.92 9.74 -3.82
CA ASP A 60 -2.55 8.49 -4.48
C ASP A 60 -2.48 8.66 -6.00
N VAL A 61 -3.40 9.40 -6.60
CA VAL A 61 -3.35 9.75 -8.03
C VAL A 61 -2.09 10.56 -8.33
N MET A 62 -1.78 11.56 -7.50
CA MET A 62 -0.58 12.38 -7.66
C MET A 62 0.70 11.53 -7.58
N LEU A 63 0.81 10.64 -6.59
CA LEU A 63 1.97 9.75 -6.43
C LEU A 63 2.10 8.78 -7.61
N GLY A 64 0.98 8.31 -8.17
CA GLY A 64 0.98 7.49 -9.38
C GLY A 64 1.52 8.25 -10.60
N ALA A 65 1.06 9.49 -10.78
CA ALA A 65 1.53 10.35 -11.86
C ALA A 65 3.03 10.67 -11.72
N ILE A 66 3.49 11.07 -10.54
CA ILE A 66 4.91 11.33 -10.26
C ILE A 66 5.76 10.10 -10.56
N GLY A 67 5.32 8.92 -10.15
CA GLY A 67 6.04 7.68 -10.44
C GLY A 67 6.18 7.41 -11.92
N HIS A 68 5.12 7.58 -12.70
CA HIS A 68 5.12 7.43 -14.13
C HIS A 68 6.06 8.46 -14.80
N ASP A 69 5.93 9.73 -14.41
CA ASP A 69 6.69 10.83 -15.02
C ASP A 69 8.19 10.75 -14.72
N LEU A 70 8.59 10.13 -13.59
CA LEU A 70 10.00 9.88 -13.27
C LEU A 70 10.52 8.62 -13.95
N LYS A 71 9.73 7.58 -14.15
CA LYS A 71 10.14 6.34 -14.83
C LYS A 71 10.42 6.57 -16.32
N THR A 72 9.67 7.44 -16.96
CA THR A 72 9.84 7.75 -18.40
C THR A 72 11.24 8.27 -18.74
N PRO A 73 11.78 9.33 -18.08
CA PRO A 73 13.15 9.78 -18.36
C PRO A 73 14.22 8.76 -17.96
N LEU A 74 14.00 7.95 -16.91
CA LEU A 74 14.92 6.88 -16.53
C LEU A 74 15.00 5.79 -17.60
N ALA A 75 13.87 5.41 -18.20
CA ALA A 75 13.84 4.50 -19.33
C ALA A 75 14.57 5.09 -20.55
N ALA A 76 14.40 6.37 -20.84
CA ALA A 76 15.14 7.05 -21.91
C ALA A 76 16.64 7.11 -21.63
N LEU A 77 17.06 7.31 -20.38
CA LEU A 77 18.46 7.22 -19.97
C LEU A 77 19.00 5.81 -20.16
N ARG A 78 18.25 4.77 -19.79
CA ARG A 78 18.65 3.37 -20.00
C ARG A 78 18.96 3.08 -21.46
N VAL A 79 18.12 3.55 -22.38
CA VAL A 79 18.36 3.39 -23.81
C VAL A 79 19.62 4.15 -24.28
N ARG A 80 19.86 5.35 -23.73
CA ARG A 80 21.03 6.15 -24.10
C ARG A 80 22.36 5.56 -23.65
N ILE A 81 22.40 4.92 -22.50
CA ILE A 81 23.64 4.30 -22.01
C ILE A 81 24.07 3.08 -22.83
N GLU A 82 23.18 2.47 -23.61
CA GLU A 82 23.56 1.39 -24.53
C GLU A 82 24.52 1.86 -25.63
N ALA A 83 24.61 3.18 -25.90
CA ALA A 83 25.55 3.78 -26.83
C ALA A 83 26.95 4.03 -26.20
N VAL A 84 27.15 3.74 -24.92
CA VAL A 84 28.47 3.89 -24.26
C VAL A 84 29.36 2.71 -24.66
N GLU A 85 30.53 3.02 -25.24
CA GLU A 85 31.45 2.00 -25.78
C GLU A 85 32.16 1.19 -24.69
N ASP A 86 32.43 1.82 -23.52
CA ASP A 86 33.05 1.14 -22.38
C ASP A 86 32.01 0.29 -21.63
N ASP A 87 32.16 -1.03 -21.76
CA ASP A 87 31.25 -2.01 -21.13
C ASP A 87 31.20 -1.88 -19.60
N ALA A 88 32.35 -1.58 -18.97
CA ALA A 88 32.39 -1.41 -17.51
C ALA A 88 31.67 -0.13 -17.07
N GLU A 89 31.84 0.97 -17.83
CA GLU A 89 31.13 2.23 -17.56
C GLU A 89 29.61 2.08 -17.80
N ARG A 90 29.23 1.44 -18.93
CA ARG A 90 27.86 1.12 -19.24
C ARG A 90 27.18 0.31 -18.11
N GLY A 91 27.86 -0.72 -17.60
CA GLY A 91 27.38 -1.54 -16.49
C GLY A 91 27.18 -0.73 -15.20
N ARG A 92 28.12 0.15 -14.85
CA ARG A 92 28.01 1.06 -13.69
C ARG A 92 26.81 2.00 -13.83
N MET A 93 26.65 2.63 -14.99
CA MET A 93 25.52 3.54 -15.26
C MET A 93 24.18 2.81 -15.22
N ALA A 94 24.09 1.61 -15.78
CA ALA A 94 22.90 0.78 -15.73
C ALA A 94 22.48 0.46 -14.30
N LYS A 95 23.44 0.06 -13.46
CA LYS A 95 23.20 -0.23 -12.04
C LYS A 95 22.67 0.99 -11.29
N VAL A 96 23.25 2.17 -11.54
CA VAL A 96 22.76 3.42 -10.92
C VAL A 96 21.30 3.69 -11.29
N ILE A 97 20.90 3.47 -12.55
CA ILE A 97 19.49 3.64 -12.95
C ILE A 97 18.57 2.62 -12.27
N GLU A 98 19.02 1.38 -12.11
CA GLU A 98 18.29 0.35 -11.37
C GLU A 98 18.09 0.73 -9.89
N ASP A 99 19.14 1.23 -9.25
CA ASP A 99 19.09 1.68 -7.86
C ASP A 99 18.16 2.88 -7.68
N ILE A 100 18.16 3.82 -8.65
CA ILE A 100 17.21 4.95 -8.65
C ILE A 100 15.78 4.45 -8.81
N ASN A 101 15.50 3.53 -9.74
CA ASN A 101 14.17 2.97 -9.93
C ASN A 101 13.68 2.24 -8.66
N ARG A 102 14.54 1.45 -8.03
CA ARG A 102 14.23 0.76 -6.77
C ARG A 102 13.90 1.76 -5.66
N SER A 103 14.73 2.78 -5.47
CA SER A 103 14.51 3.83 -4.47
C SER A 103 13.21 4.59 -4.72
N LEU A 104 12.88 4.88 -5.97
CA LEU A 104 11.62 5.53 -6.36
C LEU A 104 10.41 4.64 -6.00
N ASP A 105 10.46 3.36 -6.32
CA ASP A 105 9.40 2.42 -6.00
C ASP A 105 9.21 2.27 -4.47
N ASP A 106 10.29 2.30 -3.71
CA ASP A 106 10.25 2.27 -2.24
C ASP A 106 9.62 3.53 -1.66
N ILE A 107 9.99 4.71 -2.14
CA ILE A 107 9.40 5.99 -1.72
C ILE A 107 7.90 6.02 -2.05
N LEU A 108 7.52 5.67 -3.27
CA LEU A 108 6.12 5.64 -3.69
C LEU A 108 5.29 4.64 -2.86
N SER A 109 5.90 3.50 -2.52
CA SER A 109 5.28 2.51 -1.66
C SER A 109 5.08 3.00 -0.24
N LEU A 110 6.14 3.58 0.36
CA LEU A 110 6.09 4.14 1.72
C LEU A 110 5.02 5.23 1.80
N ALA A 111 4.93 6.07 0.77
CA ALA A 111 3.93 7.13 0.71
C ALA A 111 2.48 6.62 0.63
N ARG A 112 2.26 5.39 0.19
CA ARG A 112 0.97 4.68 0.16
C ARG A 112 0.69 3.86 1.42
N VAL A 113 1.66 3.72 2.34
CA VAL A 113 1.47 3.00 3.61
C VAL A 113 0.34 3.66 4.41
N GLY A 114 -0.52 2.81 4.97
CA GLY A 114 -1.64 3.24 5.82
C GLY A 114 -2.97 3.43 5.09
N ARG A 115 -3.03 3.11 3.79
CA ARG A 115 -4.31 2.96 3.10
C ARG A 115 -4.50 1.49 2.70
N PRO A 116 -5.57 0.85 3.12
CA PRO A 116 -5.92 -0.48 2.65
C PRO A 116 -6.55 -0.36 1.25
N SER A 117 -5.73 -0.10 0.21
CA SER A 117 -6.19 -0.15 -1.18
C SER A 117 -6.47 -1.57 -1.64
N ASP A 118 -5.78 -2.55 -1.04
CA ASP A 118 -5.97 -3.96 -1.35
C ASP A 118 -6.88 -4.62 -0.32
N PRO A 119 -7.92 -5.34 -0.74
CA PRO A 119 -8.77 -6.10 0.16
C PRO A 119 -7.98 -7.20 0.87
N LEU A 120 -8.48 -7.62 2.02
CA LEU A 120 -8.02 -8.85 2.66
C LEU A 120 -8.57 -10.03 1.85
N GLU A 121 -7.68 -10.86 1.29
CA GLU A 121 -8.01 -12.06 0.52
C GLU A 121 -7.48 -13.30 1.24
N MET A 122 -8.27 -14.39 1.19
CA MET A 122 -7.82 -15.69 1.70
C MET A 122 -6.66 -16.17 0.84
N THR A 123 -5.45 -16.01 1.34
CA THR A 123 -4.21 -16.29 0.63
C THR A 123 -3.50 -17.47 1.24
N GLU A 124 -3.06 -18.39 0.42
CA GLU A 124 -2.19 -19.50 0.82
C GLU A 124 -0.75 -19.00 0.91
N LEU A 125 -0.26 -18.85 2.14
CA LEU A 125 1.05 -18.25 2.41
C LEU A 125 2.20 -19.10 1.88
N SER A 126 2.08 -20.43 1.95
CA SER A 126 3.08 -21.36 1.41
C SER A 126 3.29 -21.17 -0.09
N ALA A 127 2.21 -21.03 -0.85
CA ALA A 127 2.29 -20.75 -2.29
C ALA A 127 2.93 -19.35 -2.55
N LEU A 128 2.53 -18.34 -1.76
CA LEU A 128 3.08 -16.99 -1.92
C LEU A 128 4.59 -16.93 -1.62
N VAL A 129 5.05 -17.69 -0.62
CA VAL A 129 6.49 -17.79 -0.28
C VAL A 129 7.24 -18.53 -1.38
N ALA A 130 6.66 -19.64 -1.91
CA ALA A 130 7.24 -20.40 -3.01
C ALA A 130 7.41 -19.53 -4.26
N ASP A 131 6.35 -18.80 -4.67
CA ASP A 131 6.42 -17.87 -5.81
C ASP A 131 7.54 -16.83 -5.66
N VAL A 132 7.76 -16.32 -4.44
CA VAL A 132 8.83 -15.33 -4.20
C VAL A 132 10.21 -15.99 -4.23
N ALA A 133 10.36 -17.20 -3.70
CA ALA A 133 11.62 -17.95 -3.73
C ALA A 133 12.00 -18.30 -5.19
N ASP A 134 11.05 -18.81 -5.97
CA ASP A 134 11.23 -19.14 -7.38
C ASP A 134 11.66 -17.91 -8.20
N GLU A 135 11.09 -16.72 -7.89
CA GLU A 135 11.47 -15.46 -8.55
C GLU A 135 12.95 -15.11 -8.33
N PHE A 136 13.50 -15.32 -7.12
CA PHE A 136 14.92 -15.08 -6.83
C PHE A 136 15.82 -16.18 -7.39
N GLU A 137 15.39 -17.44 -7.42
CA GLU A 137 16.09 -18.53 -8.07
C GLU A 137 16.23 -18.28 -9.60
N ASP A 138 15.17 -17.81 -10.25
CA ASP A 138 15.18 -17.43 -11.67
C ASP A 138 16.15 -16.26 -11.97
N MET A 139 16.39 -15.39 -10.98
CA MET A 139 17.41 -14.33 -11.08
C MET A 139 18.85 -14.85 -10.84
N GLY A 140 19.01 -16.13 -10.50
CA GLY A 140 20.31 -16.75 -10.25
C GLY A 140 20.84 -16.58 -8.83
N GLU A 141 19.97 -16.16 -7.90
CA GLU A 141 20.32 -16.02 -6.49
C GLU A 141 20.21 -17.37 -5.76
N ASP A 142 21.08 -17.61 -4.78
CA ASP A 142 21.08 -18.86 -3.99
C ASP A 142 20.03 -18.81 -2.87
N VAL A 143 18.78 -18.99 -3.27
CA VAL A 143 17.63 -19.02 -2.36
C VAL A 143 17.00 -20.41 -2.40
N THR A 144 16.88 -21.06 -1.24
CA THR A 144 16.23 -22.34 -1.11
C THR A 144 15.03 -22.27 -0.18
N LEU A 145 13.92 -22.85 -0.61
CA LEU A 145 12.71 -22.98 0.22
C LEU A 145 12.76 -24.29 1.01
N GLY A 146 12.68 -24.20 2.35
CA GLY A 146 12.51 -25.37 3.21
C GLY A 146 11.08 -25.90 3.20
N ASP A 147 10.84 -26.98 3.96
CA ASP A 147 9.51 -27.53 4.13
C ASP A 147 8.54 -26.50 4.72
N THR A 148 7.44 -26.26 4.02
CA THR A 148 6.40 -25.30 4.44
C THR A 148 5.08 -26.02 4.71
N ALA A 149 4.44 -25.68 5.84
CA ALA A 149 3.07 -26.11 6.11
C ALA A 149 2.07 -25.24 5.29
N ARG A 150 0.98 -25.85 4.86
CA ARG A 150 -0.10 -25.12 4.22
C ARG A 150 -0.80 -24.22 5.23
N ILE A 151 -0.67 -22.92 5.04
CA ILE A 151 -1.29 -21.89 5.88
C ILE A 151 -2.12 -20.97 5.00
N VAL A 152 -3.42 -20.86 5.31
CA VAL A 152 -4.33 -19.97 4.59
C VAL A 152 -4.85 -18.90 5.57
N LEU A 153 -4.57 -17.64 5.29
CA LEU A 153 -4.97 -16.51 6.13
C LEU A 153 -5.53 -15.35 5.29
N PRO A 154 -6.44 -14.55 5.87
CA PRO A 154 -6.89 -13.31 5.24
C PRO A 154 -5.76 -12.26 5.34
N VAL A 155 -5.04 -12.05 4.24
CA VAL A 155 -3.95 -11.08 4.15
C VAL A 155 -4.07 -10.24 2.88
N ARG A 156 -3.35 -9.14 2.83
CA ARG A 156 -3.15 -8.37 1.61
C ARG A 156 -1.96 -8.97 0.85
N ALA A 157 -2.24 -9.86 -0.11
CA ALA A 157 -1.24 -10.65 -0.80
C ALA A 157 -0.15 -9.78 -1.46
N THR A 158 -0.54 -8.67 -2.11
CA THR A 158 0.38 -7.74 -2.77
C THR A 158 1.39 -7.13 -1.79
N TRP A 159 0.92 -6.71 -0.61
CA TRP A 159 1.79 -6.12 0.42
C TRP A 159 2.72 -7.15 1.04
N LEU A 160 2.20 -8.35 1.29
CA LEU A 160 2.98 -9.43 1.87
C LEU A 160 4.06 -9.91 0.90
N ARG A 161 3.72 -10.11 -0.38
CA ARG A 161 4.70 -10.44 -1.45
C ARG A 161 5.83 -9.42 -1.48
N ARG A 162 5.48 -8.13 -1.45
CA ARG A 162 6.47 -7.06 -1.47
C ARG A 162 7.36 -7.06 -0.22
N ALA A 163 6.78 -7.27 0.97
CA ALA A 163 7.55 -7.36 2.22
C ALA A 163 8.55 -8.52 2.16
N MET A 164 8.12 -9.70 1.68
CA MET A 164 9.00 -10.85 1.52
C MET A 164 10.12 -10.58 0.51
N ARG A 165 9.80 -10.01 -0.65
CA ARG A 165 10.84 -9.63 -1.64
C ARG A 165 11.87 -8.68 -1.05
N ASN A 166 11.44 -7.66 -0.29
CA ASN A 166 12.35 -6.73 0.36
C ASN A 166 13.23 -7.43 1.40
N LEU A 167 12.67 -8.37 2.18
CA LEU A 167 13.43 -9.12 3.17
C LEU A 167 14.48 -10.03 2.51
N VAL A 168 14.10 -10.76 1.48
CA VAL A 168 15.03 -11.64 0.72
C VAL A 168 16.10 -10.80 0.05
N SER A 169 15.72 -9.73 -0.67
CA SER A 169 16.68 -8.84 -1.35
C SER A 169 17.66 -8.13 -0.40
N ASN A 170 17.30 -7.94 0.88
CA ASN A 170 18.20 -7.36 1.88
C ASN A 170 19.13 -8.41 2.52
N ALA A 171 18.79 -9.69 2.40
CA ALA A 171 19.56 -10.79 2.97
C ALA A 171 20.63 -11.32 2.00
N LEU A 172 20.43 -11.09 0.71
CA LEU A 172 21.37 -11.38 -0.39
C LEU A 172 22.35 -10.25 -0.61
#